data_c4f2a9c41c176d778d2cfda5b604a536
#
_entry.id   c4f2a9c41c176d778d2cfda5b604a536
#
_cell.length_a   1.000
_cell.length_b   1.000
_cell.length_c   1.000
_cell.angle_alpha   90.00
_cell.angle_beta   90.00
_cell.angle_gamma   90.00
#
_symmetry.space_group_name_H-M   'P 1'
#
loop_
_entity.id
_entity.type
_entity.pdbx_description
1 polymer ?
#
loop_
_entity_poly.entity_id
_entity_poly.type
_entity_poly.pdbx_seq_one_letter_code
_entity_poly.pdbx_strand_id
1 'polypeptide(L)'
;MSGMPTVVNMDGALVSPERATVSVFDRGFLYGDSVYEVVRTYGGAPFELGLHLARLDRSAARLGLPLPWDAARTRAEVARALDASRGGDAPDPGEAPWNVGERSLRIIMTRGAGELGLDPALAVDPRAIVIAGPLRAPPLAAYRDGVPCRIVGVRHDAPDAPDTTAKTGAHLANVLAVAEARAGGAHEALLLDRDGLVTEGASSNVFAVREGRLETPPLAAGILEGVTRGRVLALARGAGIEVREAALRPADLARADELFITSTAREILPVTRLDGAAVGSGRVGQLTTRVHALFRAAASGTVPAR
;
A
#
# COMPACT_ATOMS: atom_id res chain seq x y z
N MET A 1 -7.62 28.74 -6.73
CA MET A 1 -7.04 27.37 -6.81
C MET A 1 -8.19 26.38 -6.64
N SER A 2 -8.80 25.95 -7.74
CA SER A 2 -9.81 24.88 -7.69
C SER A 2 -9.06 23.53 -7.64
N GLY A 3 -8.63 23.17 -6.44
CA GLY A 3 -8.12 21.82 -6.21
C GLY A 3 -9.25 20.83 -6.38
N MET A 4 -8.93 19.62 -6.86
CA MET A 4 -9.84 18.48 -6.92
C MET A 4 -10.57 18.28 -5.60
N PRO A 5 -11.88 18.03 -5.60
CA PRO A 5 -12.55 17.80 -4.35
C PRO A 5 -12.10 16.47 -3.73
N THR A 6 -11.43 16.55 -2.60
CA THR A 6 -11.40 15.41 -1.68
C THR A 6 -12.75 15.36 -1.00
N VAL A 7 -13.39 14.22 -1.04
CA VAL A 7 -14.68 13.96 -0.39
C VAL A 7 -14.48 12.91 0.69
N VAL A 8 -15.12 13.09 1.82
CA VAL A 8 -15.11 12.13 2.91
C VAL A 8 -16.53 11.62 3.14
N ASN A 9 -16.68 10.32 3.11
CA ASN A 9 -17.90 9.65 3.55
C ASN A 9 -17.67 9.23 5.03
N MET A 10 -18.47 9.79 5.91
CA MET A 10 -18.48 9.50 7.35
C MET A 10 -19.77 8.74 7.66
N ASP A 11 -19.70 7.43 7.88
CA ASP A 11 -20.85 6.58 8.24
C ASP A 11 -22.06 6.66 7.28
N GLY A 12 -21.78 6.93 5.99
CA GLY A 12 -22.79 7.09 4.95
C GLY A 12 -23.13 8.55 4.62
N ALA A 13 -22.65 9.53 5.37
CA ALA A 13 -22.81 10.95 5.08
C ALA A 13 -21.61 11.50 4.30
N LEU A 14 -21.83 12.09 3.12
CA LEU A 14 -20.78 12.77 2.37
C LEU A 14 -20.55 14.17 2.95
N VAL A 15 -19.30 14.46 3.32
CA VAL A 15 -18.89 15.73 3.91
C VAL A 15 -17.63 16.26 3.25
N SER A 16 -17.38 17.56 3.37
CA SER A 16 -16.08 18.14 2.97
C SER A 16 -14.98 17.78 3.99
N PRO A 17 -13.69 17.82 3.60
CA PRO A 17 -12.58 17.49 4.50
C PRO A 17 -12.61 18.28 5.81
N GLU A 18 -13.03 19.56 5.77
CA GLU A 18 -13.07 20.45 6.93
C GLU A 18 -14.15 20.03 7.95
N ARG A 19 -15.15 19.30 7.50
CA ARG A 19 -16.26 18.78 8.32
C ARG A 19 -16.07 17.32 8.73
N ALA A 20 -15.04 16.66 8.21
CA ALA A 20 -14.71 15.27 8.52
C ALA A 20 -13.97 15.20 9.86
N THR A 21 -14.69 15.03 10.95
CA THR A 21 -14.14 14.99 12.31
C THR A 21 -14.44 13.66 12.99
N VAL A 22 -13.51 13.20 13.81
CA VAL A 22 -13.69 12.05 14.71
C VAL A 22 -13.56 12.50 16.16
N SER A 23 -14.19 11.76 17.07
CA SER A 23 -14.05 12.02 18.49
C SER A 23 -12.60 11.82 18.94
N VAL A 24 -12.12 12.65 19.88
CA VAL A 24 -10.82 12.42 20.55
C VAL A 24 -10.83 11.13 21.39
N PHE A 25 -11.99 10.57 21.67
CA PHE A 25 -12.17 9.29 22.36
C PHE A 25 -12.28 8.11 21.38
N ASP A 26 -12.20 8.34 20.05
CA ASP A 26 -12.13 7.25 19.09
C ASP A 26 -10.84 6.45 19.27
N ARG A 27 -10.98 5.13 19.40
CA ARG A 27 -9.84 4.23 19.67
C ARG A 27 -8.88 4.14 18.49
N GLY A 28 -9.36 4.37 17.27
CA GLY A 28 -8.50 4.51 16.09
C GLY A 28 -7.57 5.71 16.23
N PHE A 29 -8.04 6.83 16.80
CA PHE A 29 -7.22 8.00 17.13
C PHE A 29 -6.28 7.74 18.33
N LEU A 30 -6.80 7.19 19.43
CA LEU A 30 -6.04 7.03 20.66
C LEU A 30 -4.97 5.92 20.58
N TYR A 31 -5.29 4.79 19.94
CA TYR A 31 -4.50 3.56 20.03
C TYR A 31 -4.14 2.97 18.66
N GLY A 32 -4.59 3.57 17.56
CA GLY A 32 -4.48 2.94 16.25
C GLY A 32 -5.40 1.72 16.05
N ASP A 33 -6.40 1.54 16.94
CA ASP A 33 -7.34 0.41 16.95
C ASP A 33 -8.35 0.55 15.80
N SER A 34 -7.84 0.31 14.62
CA SER A 34 -8.55 0.43 13.36
C SER A 34 -7.92 -0.45 12.28
N VAL A 35 -8.69 -0.78 11.27
CA VAL A 35 -8.20 -1.40 10.02
C VAL A 35 -8.47 -0.49 8.85
N TYR A 36 -7.65 -0.58 7.81
CA TYR A 36 -7.84 0.26 6.64
C TYR A 36 -7.41 -0.40 5.35
N GLU A 37 -7.91 0.12 4.23
CA GLU A 37 -7.47 -0.19 2.89
C GLU A 37 -7.17 1.06 2.10
N VAL A 38 -6.29 0.90 1.10
CA VAL A 38 -6.05 1.92 0.08
C VAL A 38 -6.28 1.26 -1.27
N VAL A 39 -7.18 1.85 -2.05
CA VAL A 39 -7.54 1.41 -3.39
C VAL A 39 -7.27 2.56 -4.35
N ARG A 40 -6.74 2.29 -5.53
CA ARG A 40 -6.67 3.28 -6.61
C ARG A 40 -7.63 2.93 -7.73
N THR A 41 -7.93 3.89 -8.57
CA THR A 41 -8.68 3.66 -9.80
C THR A 41 -7.75 3.46 -11.00
N TYR A 42 -8.29 2.82 -12.03
CA TYR A 42 -7.80 2.79 -13.40
C TYR A 42 -8.99 3.01 -14.32
N GLY A 43 -8.89 4.02 -15.19
CA GLY A 43 -10.03 4.45 -16.00
C GLY A 43 -11.24 4.87 -15.17
N GLY A 44 -11.00 5.37 -13.96
CA GLY A 44 -12.03 5.78 -13.01
C GLY A 44 -12.72 4.62 -12.27
N ALA A 45 -12.33 3.35 -12.49
CA ALA A 45 -12.88 2.20 -11.78
C ALA A 45 -11.93 1.72 -10.66
N PRO A 46 -12.42 1.42 -9.43
CA PRO A 46 -11.60 0.90 -8.34
C PRO A 46 -10.96 -0.44 -8.72
N PHE A 47 -9.63 -0.51 -8.68
CA PHE A 47 -8.89 -1.71 -9.05
C PHE A 47 -8.87 -2.72 -7.90
N GLU A 48 -9.24 -3.96 -8.19
CA GLU A 48 -9.22 -5.10 -7.25
C GLU A 48 -9.95 -4.82 -5.93
N LEU A 49 -11.00 -4.01 -5.95
CA LEU A 49 -11.75 -3.67 -4.72
C LEU A 49 -12.17 -4.92 -3.95
N GLY A 50 -12.51 -6.03 -4.65
CA GLY A 50 -12.86 -7.29 -4.02
C GLY A 50 -11.75 -7.88 -3.14
N LEU A 51 -10.51 -7.88 -3.64
CA LEU A 51 -9.35 -8.37 -2.89
C LEU A 51 -9.02 -7.45 -1.71
N HIS A 52 -9.17 -6.14 -1.88
CA HIS A 52 -8.98 -5.16 -0.80
C HIS A 52 -10.01 -5.37 0.31
N LEU A 53 -11.29 -5.53 -0.01
CA LEU A 53 -12.33 -5.76 1.00
C LEU A 53 -12.14 -7.10 1.72
N ALA A 54 -11.81 -8.16 0.99
CA ALA A 54 -11.49 -9.45 1.61
C ALA A 54 -10.29 -9.36 2.58
N ARG A 55 -9.28 -8.52 2.27
CA ARG A 55 -8.16 -8.27 3.18
C ARG A 55 -8.57 -7.40 4.37
N LEU A 56 -9.44 -6.42 4.17
CA LEU A 56 -10.03 -5.63 5.26
C LEU A 56 -10.75 -6.53 6.27
N ASP A 57 -11.58 -7.45 5.77
CA ASP A 57 -12.30 -8.43 6.60
C ASP A 57 -11.33 -9.32 7.39
N ARG A 58 -10.29 -9.85 6.74
CA ARG A 58 -9.25 -10.65 7.42
C ARG A 58 -8.50 -9.84 8.48
N SER A 59 -8.17 -8.58 8.19
CA SER A 59 -7.51 -7.70 9.16
C SER A 59 -8.39 -7.43 10.37
N ALA A 60 -9.67 -7.15 10.14
CA ALA A 60 -10.65 -6.93 11.22
C ALA A 60 -10.83 -8.18 12.08
N ALA A 61 -10.97 -9.35 11.46
CA ALA A 61 -11.10 -10.63 12.17
C ALA A 61 -9.90 -10.91 13.09
N ARG A 62 -8.66 -10.62 12.63
CA ARG A 62 -7.44 -10.78 13.45
C ARG A 62 -7.43 -9.92 14.70
N LEU A 63 -8.00 -8.71 14.62
CA LEU A 63 -8.10 -7.79 15.76
C LEU A 63 -9.38 -7.99 16.58
N GLY A 64 -10.26 -8.93 16.20
CA GLY A 64 -11.59 -9.01 16.78
C GLY A 64 -12.36 -7.68 16.69
N LEU A 65 -12.16 -6.92 15.59
CA LEU A 65 -12.78 -5.64 15.35
C LEU A 65 -14.09 -5.86 14.58
N PRO A 66 -15.26 -5.55 15.16
CA PRO A 66 -16.52 -5.65 14.45
C PRO A 66 -16.59 -4.57 13.36
N LEU A 67 -16.80 -4.98 12.10
CA LEU A 67 -16.94 -4.02 11.00
C LEU A 67 -18.34 -3.39 11.04
N PRO A 68 -18.47 -2.04 11.02
CA PRO A 68 -19.77 -1.36 10.98
C PRO A 68 -20.49 -1.52 9.64
N TRP A 69 -19.77 -1.84 8.58
CA TRP A 69 -20.32 -2.12 7.24
C TRP A 69 -19.84 -3.48 6.73
N ASP A 70 -20.75 -4.22 6.13
CA ASP A 70 -20.39 -5.39 5.33
C ASP A 70 -19.74 -4.99 3.98
N ALA A 71 -19.26 -5.98 3.24
CA ALA A 71 -18.60 -5.75 1.96
C ALA A 71 -19.53 -5.12 0.90
N ALA A 72 -20.83 -5.42 0.92
CA ALA A 72 -21.80 -4.87 -0.03
C ALA A 72 -22.05 -3.39 0.23
N ARG A 73 -22.29 -3.03 1.50
CA ARG A 73 -22.43 -1.64 1.90
C ARG A 73 -21.14 -0.86 1.66
N THR A 74 -19.99 -1.40 2.01
CA THR A 74 -18.70 -0.75 1.76
C THR A 74 -18.49 -0.45 0.28
N ARG A 75 -18.84 -1.38 -0.63
CA ARG A 75 -18.80 -1.13 -2.08
C ARG A 75 -19.69 0.03 -2.51
N ALA A 76 -20.92 0.06 -2.02
CA ALA A 76 -21.87 1.12 -2.34
C ALA A 76 -21.37 2.49 -1.87
N GLU A 77 -20.85 2.57 -0.65
CA GLU A 77 -20.35 3.82 -0.07
C GLU A 77 -19.03 4.28 -0.72
N VAL A 78 -18.17 3.34 -1.14
CA VAL A 78 -16.97 3.62 -1.96
C VAL A 78 -17.40 4.22 -3.32
N ALA A 79 -18.40 3.64 -3.98
CA ALA A 79 -18.90 4.17 -5.26
C ALA A 79 -19.44 5.59 -5.10
N ARG A 80 -20.25 5.85 -4.07
CA ARG A 80 -20.79 7.18 -3.76
C ARG A 80 -19.71 8.23 -3.50
N ALA A 81 -18.70 7.87 -2.69
CA ALA A 81 -17.59 8.77 -2.41
C ALA A 81 -16.74 9.04 -3.66
N LEU A 82 -16.50 8.00 -4.48
CA LEU A 82 -15.78 8.12 -5.73
C LEU A 82 -16.49 9.03 -6.71
N ASP A 83 -17.80 8.84 -6.93
CA ASP A 83 -18.59 9.66 -7.84
C ASP A 83 -18.61 11.13 -7.40
N ALA A 84 -18.76 11.39 -6.10
CA ALA A 84 -18.71 12.74 -5.54
C ALA A 84 -17.32 13.40 -5.63
N SER A 85 -16.24 12.62 -5.76
CA SER A 85 -14.87 13.13 -5.88
C SER A 85 -14.45 13.40 -7.33
N ARG A 86 -15.28 13.11 -8.32
CA ARG A 86 -14.95 13.31 -9.74
C ARG A 86 -15.00 14.79 -10.13
N GLY A 87 -14.05 15.23 -10.95
CA GLY A 87 -14.04 16.55 -11.62
C GLY A 87 -12.83 17.42 -11.29
N GLY A 88 -12.50 18.32 -12.20
CA GLY A 88 -11.58 19.43 -11.95
C GLY A 88 -10.09 19.17 -12.02
N ASP A 89 -9.66 18.06 -12.62
CA ASP A 89 -8.26 17.62 -12.60
C ASP A 89 -7.42 18.28 -13.70
N ALA A 90 -6.65 19.29 -13.37
CA ALA A 90 -5.46 19.61 -14.16
C ALA A 90 -4.35 18.63 -13.75
N PRO A 91 -3.66 17.97 -14.71
CA PRO A 91 -2.55 17.08 -14.39
C PRO A 91 -1.41 17.85 -13.73
N ASP A 92 -0.80 17.24 -12.70
CA ASP A 92 0.40 17.80 -12.09
C ASP A 92 1.58 17.75 -13.08
N PRO A 93 2.40 18.82 -13.18
CA PRO A 93 3.60 18.78 -13.98
C PRO A 93 4.51 17.61 -13.59
N GLY A 94 4.81 16.73 -14.55
CA GLY A 94 5.66 15.54 -14.31
C GLY A 94 4.90 14.32 -13.81
N GLU A 95 3.58 14.37 -13.68
CA GLU A 95 2.74 13.20 -13.40
C GLU A 95 2.89 12.16 -14.53
N ALA A 96 2.89 10.88 -14.16
CA ALA A 96 2.89 9.82 -15.15
C ALA A 96 1.54 9.82 -15.89
N PRO A 97 1.53 9.75 -17.24
CA PRO A 97 0.31 9.88 -18.05
C PRO A 97 -0.84 8.94 -17.64
N TRP A 98 -0.50 7.79 -17.11
CA TRP A 98 -1.47 6.79 -16.66
C TRP A 98 -2.05 7.05 -15.26
N ASN A 99 -1.61 8.09 -14.57
CA ASN A 99 -2.13 8.49 -13.28
C ASN A 99 -3.09 9.68 -13.38
N VAL A 100 -3.08 10.36 -14.53
CA VAL A 100 -3.90 11.55 -14.77
C VAL A 100 -5.39 11.21 -14.63
N GLY A 101 -6.07 11.97 -13.78
CA GLY A 101 -7.50 11.79 -13.52
C GLY A 101 -7.85 10.61 -12.59
N GLU A 102 -6.86 9.82 -12.16
CA GLU A 102 -7.12 8.70 -11.27
C GLU A 102 -7.32 9.13 -9.81
N ARG A 103 -8.03 8.31 -9.06
CA ARG A 103 -8.40 8.55 -7.67
C ARG A 103 -7.72 7.58 -6.72
N SER A 104 -7.50 8.04 -5.50
CA SER A 104 -7.16 7.22 -4.34
C SER A 104 -8.34 7.17 -3.38
N LEU A 105 -8.66 5.98 -2.94
CA LEU A 105 -9.71 5.70 -1.98
C LEU A 105 -9.04 5.12 -0.72
N ARG A 106 -9.27 5.73 0.44
CA ARG A 106 -8.85 5.19 1.73
C ARG A 106 -10.09 4.80 2.52
N ILE A 107 -10.25 3.52 2.79
CA ILE A 107 -11.35 2.94 3.58
C ILE A 107 -10.80 2.69 4.97
N ILE A 108 -11.40 3.25 6.01
CA ILE A 108 -10.97 3.10 7.41
C ILE A 108 -12.17 2.63 8.21
N MET A 109 -11.97 1.60 9.02
CA MET A 109 -12.95 1.13 10.01
C MET A 109 -12.27 1.20 11.37
N THR A 110 -12.82 2.01 12.30
CA THR A 110 -12.32 2.09 13.68
C THR A 110 -13.22 1.27 14.60
N ARG A 111 -12.67 0.84 15.73
CA ARG A 111 -13.50 0.23 16.78
C ARG A 111 -14.47 1.24 17.38
N GLY A 112 -14.23 2.54 17.21
CA GLY A 112 -15.09 3.63 17.62
C GLY A 112 -14.69 4.26 18.93
N ALA A 113 -15.55 5.18 19.38
CA ALA A 113 -15.36 5.91 20.63
C ALA A 113 -15.82 5.08 21.82
N GLY A 114 -15.29 5.42 23.01
CA GLY A 114 -15.66 4.78 24.27
C GLY A 114 -14.93 5.38 25.46
N GLU A 115 -15.02 4.74 26.60
CA GLU A 115 -14.27 5.12 27.78
C GLU A 115 -12.77 4.90 27.58
N LEU A 116 -11.94 5.66 28.30
CA LEU A 116 -10.48 5.50 28.28
C LEU A 116 -10.09 4.17 28.92
N GLY A 117 -9.25 3.41 28.22
CA GLY A 117 -8.76 2.11 28.67
C GLY A 117 -8.42 1.21 27.51
N LEU A 118 -7.66 0.14 27.75
CA LEU A 118 -7.21 -0.79 26.70
C LEU A 118 -8.22 -1.91 26.42
N ASP A 119 -9.22 -2.12 27.29
CA ASP A 119 -10.25 -3.13 27.07
C ASP A 119 -11.07 -2.78 25.81
N PRO A 120 -11.10 -3.63 24.78
CA PRO A 120 -11.89 -3.39 23.58
C PRO A 120 -13.41 -3.33 23.82
N ALA A 121 -13.90 -3.91 24.91
CA ALA A 121 -15.32 -3.85 25.28
C ALA A 121 -15.80 -2.44 25.67
N LEU A 122 -14.89 -1.51 25.95
CA LEU A 122 -15.23 -0.11 26.24
C LEU A 122 -15.67 0.67 24.99
N ALA A 123 -15.42 0.17 23.79
CA ALA A 123 -15.83 0.82 22.55
C ALA A 123 -17.32 0.55 22.24
N VAL A 124 -18.06 1.61 21.92
CA VAL A 124 -19.51 1.53 21.72
C VAL A 124 -20.03 2.11 20.40
N ASP A 125 -19.19 2.81 19.65
CA ASP A 125 -19.59 3.55 18.45
C ASP A 125 -18.60 3.33 17.30
N PRO A 126 -18.58 2.13 16.66
CA PRO A 126 -17.67 1.84 15.56
C PRO A 126 -17.95 2.74 14.35
N ARG A 127 -16.88 3.20 13.69
CA ARG A 127 -16.96 4.16 12.59
C ARG A 127 -16.47 3.57 11.28
N ALA A 128 -17.12 3.97 10.19
CA ALA A 128 -16.69 3.68 8.83
C ALA A 128 -16.45 4.97 8.06
N ILE A 129 -15.26 5.11 7.50
CA ILE A 129 -14.81 6.32 6.81
C ILE A 129 -14.26 5.94 5.44
N VAL A 130 -14.70 6.63 4.38
CA VAL A 130 -14.10 6.53 3.05
C VAL A 130 -13.64 7.90 2.61
N ILE A 131 -12.33 8.06 2.41
CA ILE A 131 -11.74 9.28 1.85
C ILE A 131 -11.48 9.03 0.38
N ALA A 132 -12.10 9.79 -0.50
CA ALA A 132 -11.90 9.76 -1.94
C ALA A 132 -11.28 11.08 -2.41
N GLY A 133 -10.18 11.01 -3.13
CA GLY A 133 -9.49 12.20 -3.63
C GLY A 133 -8.50 11.88 -4.74
N PRO A 134 -7.74 12.87 -5.20
CA PRO A 134 -6.75 12.66 -6.25
C PRO A 134 -5.73 11.58 -5.87
N LEU A 135 -5.35 10.77 -6.84
CA LEU A 135 -4.26 9.84 -6.66
C LEU A 135 -2.95 10.62 -6.51
N ARG A 136 -2.23 10.38 -5.42
CA ARG A 136 -0.87 10.87 -5.23
C ARG A 136 0.11 9.73 -5.49
N ALA A 137 0.61 9.67 -6.73
CA ALA A 137 1.58 8.68 -7.18
C ALA A 137 2.96 9.32 -7.41
N PRO A 138 4.05 8.55 -7.48
CA PRO A 138 5.36 9.06 -7.87
C PRO A 138 5.32 9.74 -9.24
N PRO A 139 6.17 10.75 -9.49
CA PRO A 139 6.29 11.36 -10.80
C PRO A 139 6.86 10.39 -11.83
N LEU A 140 6.63 10.65 -13.12
CA LEU A 140 7.14 9.82 -14.23
C LEU A 140 8.65 9.56 -14.13
N ALA A 141 9.43 10.57 -13.69
CA ALA A 141 10.87 10.44 -13.48
C ALA A 141 11.24 9.30 -12.52
N ALA A 142 10.44 9.06 -11.46
CA ALA A 142 10.70 7.98 -10.53
C ALA A 142 10.55 6.58 -11.16
N TYR A 143 9.68 6.44 -12.16
CA TYR A 143 9.54 5.18 -12.91
C TYR A 143 10.62 5.02 -13.98
N ARG A 144 11.10 6.12 -14.57
CA ARG A 144 12.15 6.12 -15.59
C ARG A 144 13.55 5.94 -15.00
N ASP A 145 13.85 6.63 -13.90
CA ASP A 145 15.19 6.73 -13.32
C ASP A 145 15.36 5.81 -12.09
N GLY A 146 14.24 5.31 -11.53
CA GLY A 146 14.20 4.57 -10.28
C GLY A 146 14.39 5.47 -9.06
N VAL A 147 14.22 4.86 -7.88
CA VAL A 147 14.34 5.56 -6.59
C VAL A 147 15.40 4.91 -5.69
N PRO A 148 16.00 5.65 -4.75
CA PRO A 148 16.83 5.06 -3.72
C PRO A 148 15.98 4.47 -2.58
N CYS A 149 16.37 3.30 -2.09
CA CYS A 149 15.87 2.69 -0.86
C CYS A 149 16.98 2.55 0.18
N ARG A 150 16.61 2.43 1.43
CA ARG A 150 17.53 2.23 2.55
C ARG A 150 17.01 1.16 3.50
N ILE A 151 17.91 0.27 3.93
CA ILE A 151 17.66 -0.62 5.05
C ILE A 151 17.84 0.19 6.34
N VAL A 152 16.82 0.16 7.21
CA VAL A 152 16.76 1.00 8.42
C VAL A 152 16.94 0.19 9.69
N GLY A 153 17.23 0.88 10.79
CA GLY A 153 17.40 0.28 12.11
C GLY A 153 16.07 -0.20 12.73
N VAL A 154 14.94 0.41 12.35
CA VAL A 154 13.61 -0.03 12.78
C VAL A 154 13.36 -1.47 12.29
N ARG A 155 12.98 -2.35 13.21
CA ARG A 155 12.70 -3.76 12.89
C ARG A 155 11.22 -3.98 12.69
N HIS A 156 10.90 -4.89 11.78
CA HIS A 156 9.57 -5.45 11.67
C HIS A 156 9.31 -6.38 12.85
N ASP A 157 8.12 -6.32 13.44
CA ASP A 157 7.77 -7.17 14.57
C ASP A 157 7.74 -8.67 14.19
N ALA A 158 7.65 -9.52 15.21
CA ALA A 158 7.66 -10.95 14.99
C ALA A 158 6.51 -11.42 14.10
N PRO A 159 6.71 -12.44 13.23
CA PRO A 159 5.68 -12.95 12.33
C PRO A 159 4.38 -13.40 13.03
N ASP A 160 4.47 -13.76 14.27
CA ASP A 160 3.35 -14.23 15.12
C ASP A 160 2.58 -13.08 15.79
N ALA A 161 3.10 -11.85 15.72
CA ALA A 161 2.35 -10.70 16.23
C ALA A 161 1.08 -10.49 15.39
N PRO A 162 -0.11 -10.39 16.01
CA PRO A 162 -1.38 -10.34 15.27
C PRO A 162 -1.50 -9.18 14.29
N ASP A 163 -0.79 -8.11 14.55
CA ASP A 163 -0.84 -6.86 13.80
C ASP A 163 0.09 -6.80 12.58
N THR A 164 1.16 -7.63 12.50
CA THR A 164 2.12 -7.56 11.37
C THR A 164 1.50 -7.90 10.03
N THR A 165 0.56 -8.85 10.01
CA THR A 165 -0.14 -9.29 8.80
C THR A 165 -1.52 -8.65 8.62
N ALA A 166 -2.02 -7.92 9.64
CA ALA A 166 -3.23 -7.11 9.56
C ALA A 166 -2.89 -5.69 9.09
N LYS A 167 -3.74 -5.12 8.26
CA LYS A 167 -3.57 -3.74 7.79
C LYS A 167 -4.24 -2.77 8.77
N THR A 168 -3.51 -2.41 9.83
CA THR A 168 -4.01 -1.62 10.98
C THR A 168 -3.64 -0.14 10.89
N GLY A 169 -4.27 0.70 11.74
CA GLY A 169 -3.94 2.11 11.90
C GLY A 169 -2.67 2.38 12.72
N ALA A 170 -2.06 1.36 13.34
CA ALA A 170 -0.87 1.50 14.19
C ALA A 170 0.42 1.60 13.35
N HIS A 171 0.75 2.82 12.89
CA HIS A 171 1.84 3.04 11.93
C HIS A 171 3.08 3.73 12.51
N LEU A 172 3.23 3.85 13.83
CA LEU A 172 4.33 4.63 14.40
C LEU A 172 5.71 4.09 13.97
N ALA A 173 5.89 2.77 13.99
CA ALA A 173 7.14 2.14 13.53
C ALA A 173 7.44 2.46 12.05
N ASN A 174 6.42 2.39 11.19
CA ASN A 174 6.57 2.75 9.77
C ASN A 174 6.90 4.23 9.57
N VAL A 175 6.30 5.13 10.37
CA VAL A 175 6.61 6.57 10.35
C VAL A 175 8.08 6.82 10.71
N LEU A 176 8.58 6.18 11.78
CA LEU A 176 9.98 6.29 12.20
C LEU A 176 10.93 5.71 11.14
N ALA A 177 10.58 4.57 10.55
CA ALA A 177 11.34 3.96 9.45
C ALA A 177 11.45 4.88 8.24
N VAL A 178 10.34 5.48 7.82
CA VAL A 178 10.32 6.46 6.71
C VAL A 178 11.16 7.70 7.07
N ALA A 179 11.08 8.21 8.30
CA ALA A 179 11.86 9.36 8.75
C ALA A 179 13.38 9.06 8.69
N GLU A 180 13.81 7.88 9.14
CA GLU A 180 15.21 7.43 9.06
C GLU A 180 15.68 7.32 7.61
N ALA A 181 14.87 6.70 6.74
CA ALA A 181 15.20 6.57 5.33
C ALA A 181 15.33 7.94 4.64
N ARG A 182 14.40 8.86 4.90
CA ARG A 182 14.43 10.23 4.36
C ARG A 182 15.63 11.03 4.83
N ALA A 183 16.01 10.92 6.10
CA ALA A 183 17.23 11.54 6.63
C ALA A 183 18.48 11.04 5.90
N GLY A 184 18.48 9.79 5.43
CA GLY A 184 19.54 9.21 4.59
C GLY A 184 19.36 9.45 3.08
N GLY A 185 18.42 10.31 2.65
CA GLY A 185 18.18 10.63 1.24
C GLY A 185 17.44 9.54 0.45
N ALA A 186 16.85 8.54 1.12
CA ALA A 186 16.12 7.47 0.46
C ALA A 186 14.63 7.79 0.30
N HIS A 187 14.01 7.17 -0.70
CA HIS A 187 12.58 7.27 -1.00
C HIS A 187 11.74 6.36 -0.11
N GLU A 188 12.22 5.16 0.20
CA GLU A 188 11.52 4.16 0.99
C GLU A 188 12.50 3.47 1.95
N ALA A 189 11.97 3.07 3.12
CA ALA A 189 12.67 2.25 4.10
C ALA A 189 12.41 0.77 3.80
N LEU A 190 13.44 -0.08 3.86
CA LEU A 190 13.31 -1.53 3.89
C LEU A 190 13.54 -2.03 5.31
N LEU A 191 12.65 -2.89 5.77
CA LEU A 191 12.61 -3.42 7.13
C LEU A 191 13.23 -4.81 7.19
N LEU A 192 13.85 -5.12 8.31
CA LEU A 192 14.35 -6.44 8.63
C LEU A 192 13.60 -7.00 9.83
N ASP A 193 13.48 -8.33 9.88
CA ASP A 193 13.03 -9.03 11.08
C ASP A 193 14.15 -9.11 12.14
N ARG A 194 13.86 -9.81 13.25
CA ARG A 194 14.81 -10.04 14.35
C ARG A 194 16.06 -10.84 13.93
N ASP A 195 15.93 -11.68 12.89
CA ASP A 195 17.01 -12.54 12.38
C ASP A 195 17.82 -11.84 11.27
N GLY A 196 17.52 -10.58 10.98
CA GLY A 196 18.17 -9.76 9.97
C GLY A 196 17.78 -10.14 8.54
N LEU A 197 16.65 -10.82 8.36
CA LEU A 197 16.08 -11.10 7.04
C LEU A 197 15.21 -9.91 6.60
N VAL A 198 15.23 -9.66 5.30
CA VAL A 198 14.38 -8.63 4.68
C VAL A 198 12.93 -9.07 4.75
N THR A 199 12.08 -8.20 5.23
CA THR A 199 10.63 -8.40 5.25
C THR A 199 9.95 -7.63 4.12
N GLU A 200 9.71 -6.36 4.30
CA GLU A 200 9.03 -5.49 3.34
C GLU A 200 9.51 -4.04 3.46
N GLY A 201 8.97 -3.14 2.66
CA GLY A 201 9.15 -1.71 2.86
C GLY A 201 8.18 -1.18 3.92
N ALA A 202 8.48 0.00 4.48
CA ALA A 202 7.60 0.66 5.45
C ALA A 202 6.16 0.88 4.90
N SER A 203 5.99 0.91 3.57
CA SER A 203 4.68 1.07 2.93
C SER A 203 4.57 0.30 1.61
N SER A 204 5.35 -0.76 1.43
CA SER A 204 5.46 -1.52 0.17
C SER A 204 5.97 -2.94 0.40
N ASN A 205 5.73 -3.85 -0.56
CA ASN A 205 6.48 -5.10 -0.62
C ASN A 205 7.72 -4.92 -1.51
N VAL A 206 8.74 -5.73 -1.32
CA VAL A 206 10.01 -5.67 -2.06
C VAL A 206 10.21 -6.91 -2.92
N PHE A 207 10.81 -6.71 -4.09
CA PHE A 207 11.18 -7.75 -5.04
C PHE A 207 12.62 -7.54 -5.50
N ALA A 208 13.34 -8.64 -5.66
CA ALA A 208 14.67 -8.69 -6.25
C ALA A 208 14.62 -9.52 -7.55
N VAL A 209 15.40 -9.11 -8.54
CA VAL A 209 15.70 -9.92 -9.72
C VAL A 209 17.11 -10.45 -9.58
N ARG A 210 17.29 -11.75 -9.69
CA ARG A 210 18.59 -12.43 -9.65
C ARG A 210 18.63 -13.53 -10.71
N GLU A 211 19.62 -13.46 -11.60
CA GLU A 211 19.78 -14.44 -12.67
C GLU A 211 18.50 -14.66 -13.50
N GLY A 212 17.75 -13.57 -13.75
CA GLY A 212 16.49 -13.62 -14.51
C GLY A 212 15.28 -14.13 -13.73
N ARG A 213 15.40 -14.46 -12.44
CA ARG A 213 14.31 -14.88 -11.56
C ARG A 213 13.81 -13.72 -10.71
N LEU A 214 12.53 -13.74 -10.41
CA LEU A 214 11.88 -12.79 -9.51
C LEU A 214 11.80 -13.39 -8.09
N GLU A 215 12.40 -12.75 -7.12
CA GLU A 215 12.43 -13.21 -5.73
C GLU A 215 11.77 -12.17 -4.81
N THR A 216 11.02 -12.64 -3.80
CA THR A 216 10.36 -11.79 -2.80
C THR A 216 10.23 -12.54 -1.47
N PRO A 217 10.25 -11.86 -0.31
CA PRO A 217 9.99 -12.50 0.96
C PRO A 217 8.64 -13.24 0.98
N PRO A 218 8.56 -14.42 1.62
CA PRO A 218 7.32 -15.18 1.74
C PRO A 218 6.38 -14.54 2.77
N LEU A 219 5.08 -14.87 2.70
CA LEU A 219 4.10 -14.38 3.71
C LEU A 219 4.45 -14.84 5.14
N ALA A 220 5.12 -15.99 5.28
CA ALA A 220 5.61 -16.49 6.56
C ALA A 220 6.65 -15.57 7.24
N ALA A 221 7.23 -14.60 6.51
CA ALA A 221 8.07 -13.56 7.10
C ALA A 221 7.26 -12.47 7.85
N GLY A 222 5.95 -12.64 8.00
CA GLY A 222 5.07 -11.70 8.70
C GLY A 222 4.73 -10.43 7.90
N ILE A 223 5.02 -10.41 6.60
CA ILE A 223 4.73 -9.27 5.73
C ILE A 223 3.24 -9.14 5.41
N LEU A 224 2.84 -7.94 5.02
CA LEU A 224 1.49 -7.72 4.52
C LEU A 224 1.29 -8.48 3.20
N GLU A 225 0.17 -9.22 3.08
CA GLU A 225 -0.29 -9.80 1.81
C GLU A 225 -0.72 -8.70 0.83
N GLY A 226 0.25 -8.12 0.12
CA GLY A 226 0.02 -7.00 -0.80
C GLY A 226 -0.83 -7.41 -2.00
N VAL A 227 -1.92 -6.68 -2.29
CA VAL A 227 -2.74 -6.94 -3.49
C VAL A 227 -1.90 -6.75 -4.76
N THR A 228 -1.12 -5.68 -4.84
CA THR A 228 -0.20 -5.45 -5.97
C THR A 228 0.87 -6.55 -6.03
N ARG A 229 1.43 -6.98 -4.87
CA ARG A 229 2.37 -8.10 -4.81
C ARG A 229 1.76 -9.38 -5.40
N GLY A 230 0.56 -9.73 -4.97
CA GLY A 230 -0.16 -10.91 -5.48
C GLY A 230 -0.37 -10.87 -7.00
N ARG A 231 -0.76 -9.70 -7.53
CA ARG A 231 -0.91 -9.51 -8.98
C ARG A 231 0.41 -9.64 -9.73
N VAL A 232 1.50 -9.07 -9.20
CA VAL A 232 2.84 -9.22 -9.79
C VAL A 232 3.24 -10.69 -9.87
N LEU A 233 3.07 -11.46 -8.79
CA LEU A 233 3.38 -12.89 -8.77
C LEU A 233 2.57 -13.67 -9.81
N ALA A 234 1.27 -13.42 -9.90
CA ALA A 234 0.39 -14.10 -10.86
C ALA A 234 0.77 -13.77 -12.32
N LEU A 235 0.98 -12.49 -12.62
CA LEU A 235 1.34 -12.03 -13.97
C LEU A 235 2.72 -12.53 -14.40
N ALA A 236 3.71 -12.50 -13.49
CA ALA A 236 5.05 -13.00 -13.77
C ALA A 236 5.02 -14.51 -14.09
N ARG A 237 4.34 -15.32 -13.27
CA ARG A 237 4.15 -16.75 -13.51
C ARG A 237 3.44 -17.01 -14.84
N GLY A 238 2.36 -16.27 -15.13
CA GLY A 238 1.61 -16.37 -16.38
C GLY A 238 2.42 -15.99 -17.63
N ALA A 239 3.44 -15.14 -17.47
CA ALA A 239 4.36 -14.75 -18.54
C ALA A 239 5.62 -15.63 -18.65
N GLY A 240 5.69 -16.74 -17.92
CA GLY A 240 6.82 -17.68 -17.93
C GLY A 240 8.07 -17.16 -17.19
N ILE A 241 7.93 -16.14 -16.33
CA ILE A 241 9.00 -15.64 -15.48
C ILE A 241 9.07 -16.53 -14.23
N GLU A 242 10.24 -17.07 -13.92
CA GLU A 242 10.45 -17.84 -12.71
C GLU A 242 10.26 -16.93 -11.48
N VAL A 243 9.43 -17.39 -10.54
CA VAL A 243 9.09 -16.64 -9.32
C VAL A 243 9.37 -17.49 -8.10
N ARG A 244 10.13 -16.94 -7.15
CA ARG A 244 10.49 -17.61 -5.90
C ARG A 244 10.12 -16.73 -4.71
N GLU A 245 9.34 -17.30 -3.80
CA GLU A 245 9.12 -16.72 -2.47
C GLU A 245 10.17 -17.32 -1.53
N ALA A 246 11.13 -16.52 -1.08
CA ALA A 246 12.29 -16.97 -0.32
C ALA A 246 12.74 -15.94 0.71
N ALA A 247 13.34 -16.41 1.79
CA ALA A 247 14.02 -15.54 2.75
C ALA A 247 15.20 -14.83 2.06
N LEU A 248 15.24 -13.51 2.14
CA LEU A 248 16.26 -12.67 1.54
C LEU A 248 17.05 -11.98 2.64
N ARG A 249 18.38 -11.91 2.46
CA ARG A 249 19.27 -11.12 3.32
C ARG A 249 19.58 -9.78 2.66
N PRO A 250 20.02 -8.77 3.41
CA PRO A 250 20.54 -7.52 2.84
C PRO A 250 21.57 -7.73 1.73
N ALA A 251 22.45 -8.72 1.90
CA ALA A 251 23.46 -9.08 0.91
C ALA A 251 22.87 -9.66 -0.39
N ASP A 252 21.68 -10.26 -0.35
CA ASP A 252 20.99 -10.74 -1.55
C ASP A 252 20.43 -9.58 -2.35
N LEU A 253 19.86 -8.56 -1.67
CA LEU A 253 19.43 -7.33 -2.32
C LEU A 253 20.61 -6.54 -2.90
N ALA A 254 21.72 -6.45 -2.19
CA ALA A 254 22.92 -5.75 -2.65
C ALA A 254 23.55 -6.38 -3.90
N ARG A 255 23.35 -7.70 -4.09
CA ARG A 255 23.82 -8.46 -5.28
C ARG A 255 22.75 -8.68 -6.34
N ALA A 256 21.56 -8.10 -6.16
CA ALA A 256 20.51 -8.24 -7.13
C ALA A 256 20.83 -7.50 -8.44
N ASP A 257 20.41 -8.08 -9.57
CA ASP A 257 20.52 -7.44 -10.88
C ASP A 257 19.57 -6.24 -10.96
N GLU A 258 18.35 -6.39 -10.38
CA GLU A 258 17.32 -5.36 -10.31
C GLU A 258 16.58 -5.46 -8.97
N LEU A 259 16.08 -4.31 -8.48
CA LEU A 259 15.16 -4.24 -7.35
C LEU A 259 13.93 -3.39 -7.73
N PHE A 260 12.79 -3.71 -7.14
CA PHE A 260 11.63 -2.84 -7.17
C PHE A 260 10.76 -3.04 -5.93
N ILE A 261 9.93 -2.05 -5.64
CA ILE A 261 8.93 -2.10 -4.59
C ILE A 261 7.53 -2.02 -5.18
N THR A 262 6.53 -2.56 -4.46
CA THR A 262 5.15 -2.55 -4.92
C THR A 262 4.20 -2.02 -3.87
N SER A 263 3.27 -1.18 -4.27
CA SER A 263 2.12 -0.76 -3.46
C SER A 263 0.98 -0.30 -4.34
N THR A 264 -0.21 -0.15 -3.80
CA THR A 264 -1.40 0.25 -4.55
C THR A 264 -1.19 1.57 -5.31
N ALA A 265 -0.68 2.62 -4.66
CA ALA A 265 -0.52 3.93 -5.31
C ALA A 265 0.70 4.01 -6.25
N ARG A 266 1.76 3.22 -5.97
CA ARG A 266 3.03 3.27 -6.72
C ARG A 266 3.13 2.22 -7.81
N GLU A 267 2.20 1.25 -7.86
CA GLU A 267 2.30 0.08 -8.75
C GLU A 267 3.63 -0.67 -8.51
N ILE A 268 4.48 -0.71 -9.52
CA ILE A 268 5.82 -1.29 -9.50
C ILE A 268 6.81 -0.15 -9.65
N LEU A 269 7.49 0.22 -8.57
CA LEU A 269 8.43 1.33 -8.55
C LEU A 269 9.87 0.80 -8.52
N PRO A 270 10.67 1.04 -9.58
CA PRO A 270 12.04 0.56 -9.64
C PRO A 270 12.92 1.15 -8.55
N VAL A 271 13.84 0.34 -8.00
CA VAL A 271 14.85 0.76 -7.04
C VAL A 271 16.22 0.64 -7.69
N THR A 272 16.92 1.75 -7.87
CA THR A 272 18.22 1.81 -8.53
C THR A 272 19.39 2.04 -7.59
N ARG A 273 19.11 2.36 -6.31
CA ARG A 273 20.11 2.48 -5.25
C ARG A 273 19.61 1.85 -3.95
N LEU A 274 20.49 1.13 -3.27
CA LEU A 274 20.27 0.58 -1.94
C LEU A 274 21.40 1.02 -1.02
N ASP A 275 21.08 1.66 0.10
CA ASP A 275 22.05 2.21 1.07
C ASP A 275 23.13 3.09 0.42
N GLY A 276 22.75 3.84 -0.62
CA GLY A 276 23.65 4.70 -1.39
C GLY A 276 24.43 3.99 -2.51
N ALA A 277 24.53 2.66 -2.49
CA ALA A 277 25.18 1.89 -3.55
C ALA A 277 24.23 1.65 -4.74
N ALA A 278 24.77 1.53 -5.94
CA ALA A 278 24.00 1.17 -7.12
C ALA A 278 23.50 -0.29 -7.04
N VAL A 279 22.27 -0.53 -7.44
CA VAL A 279 21.73 -1.88 -7.64
C VAL A 279 21.99 -2.30 -9.08
N GLY A 280 22.63 -3.44 -9.29
CA GLY A 280 23.01 -3.92 -10.62
C GLY A 280 23.75 -2.84 -11.42
N SER A 281 23.17 -2.42 -12.54
CA SER A 281 23.73 -1.36 -13.39
C SER A 281 23.50 0.07 -12.87
N GLY A 282 22.76 0.26 -11.77
CA GLY A 282 22.30 1.57 -11.27
C GLY A 282 21.20 2.19 -12.14
N ARG A 283 20.59 1.41 -13.01
CA ARG A 283 19.49 1.82 -13.91
C ARG A 283 18.30 0.89 -13.74
N VAL A 284 17.13 1.33 -14.22
CA VAL A 284 15.93 0.50 -14.25
C VAL A 284 16.17 -0.72 -15.14
N GLY A 285 15.91 -1.91 -14.60
CA GLY A 285 16.16 -3.15 -15.28
C GLY A 285 15.06 -3.58 -16.23
N GLN A 286 15.39 -4.49 -17.15
CA GLN A 286 14.49 -4.94 -18.21
C GLN A 286 13.33 -5.79 -17.65
N LEU A 287 13.60 -6.64 -16.65
CA LEU A 287 12.57 -7.50 -16.09
C LEU A 287 11.56 -6.66 -15.27
N THR A 288 12.04 -5.70 -14.50
CA THR A 288 11.18 -4.72 -13.80
C THR A 288 10.27 -3.98 -14.79
N THR A 289 10.83 -3.48 -15.90
CA THR A 289 10.08 -2.80 -16.95
C THR A 289 9.02 -3.74 -17.59
N ARG A 290 9.40 -4.99 -17.88
CA ARG A 290 8.49 -5.99 -18.44
C ARG A 290 7.33 -6.30 -17.50
N VAL A 291 7.61 -6.53 -16.21
CA VAL A 291 6.59 -6.85 -15.21
C VAL A 291 5.67 -5.64 -14.99
N HIS A 292 6.21 -4.41 -15.00
CA HIS A 292 5.38 -3.20 -14.91
C HIS A 292 4.46 -3.06 -16.12
N ALA A 293 4.94 -3.32 -17.33
CA ALA A 293 4.12 -3.30 -18.54
C ALA A 293 2.98 -4.34 -18.47
N LEU A 294 3.26 -5.57 -18.03
CA LEU A 294 2.26 -6.62 -17.82
C LEU A 294 1.20 -6.19 -16.79
N PHE A 295 1.64 -5.62 -15.67
CA PHE A 295 0.75 -5.12 -14.63
C PHE A 295 -0.18 -4.04 -15.18
N ARG A 296 0.36 -3.08 -15.90
CA ARG A 296 -0.43 -1.98 -16.48
C ARG A 296 -1.42 -2.45 -17.52
N ALA A 297 -1.02 -3.38 -18.39
CA ALA A 297 -1.92 -3.99 -19.37
C ALA A 297 -3.10 -4.72 -18.69
N ALA A 298 -2.83 -5.44 -17.60
CA ALA A 298 -3.88 -6.08 -16.81
C ALA A 298 -4.78 -5.07 -16.08
N ALA A 299 -4.20 -4.01 -15.52
CA ALA A 299 -4.94 -2.98 -14.78
C ALA A 299 -5.85 -2.14 -15.69
N SER A 300 -5.43 -1.87 -16.94
CA SER A 300 -6.24 -1.14 -17.95
C SER A 300 -7.27 -2.02 -18.68
N GLY A 301 -7.38 -3.31 -18.34
CA GLY A 301 -8.31 -4.22 -19.00
C GLY A 301 -7.90 -4.62 -20.43
N THR A 302 -6.68 -4.32 -20.86
CA THR A 302 -6.17 -4.70 -22.19
C THR A 302 -5.66 -6.15 -22.25
N VAL A 303 -5.54 -6.81 -21.10
CA VAL A 303 -5.27 -8.25 -20.96
C VAL A 303 -6.35 -8.86 -20.07
N PRO A 304 -7.04 -9.94 -20.47
CA PRO A 304 -8.01 -10.60 -19.58
C PRO A 304 -7.31 -11.06 -18.30
N ALA A 305 -7.92 -10.77 -17.16
CA ALA A 305 -7.54 -11.39 -15.90
C ALA A 305 -7.83 -12.90 -16.01
N ARG A 306 -6.80 -13.74 -16.16
CA ARG A 306 -6.92 -15.19 -16.04
C ARG A 306 -6.79 -15.62 -14.60
#